data_184487117db9b3192b81a65e5f1826be
#
_entry.id   184487117db9b3192b81a65e5f1826be
#
_cell.length_a   1.000
_cell.length_b   1.000
_cell.length_c   1.000
_cell.angle_alpha   90.00
_cell.angle_beta   90.00
_cell.angle_gamma   90.00
#
_symmetry.space_group_name_H-M   'P 1'
#
loop_
_entity.id
_entity.type
_entity.pdbx_description
1 polymer ?
#
loop_
_entity_poly.entity_id
_entity_poly.type
_entity_poly.pdbx_seq_one_letter_code
_entity_poly.pdbx_strand_id
1 'polypeptide(L)'
;MAFTGFTILVFISANPVVLGHELWRVCYYSSWSLQRSDGHALLPEDIDANLCTHINFAFTTLDSNGTEILTEKVSDFNLMQRLNALKTRNPALKTLISLGGWEMGSVKFHKLVATHANMNKFAQNAINFLRAHNFDGLDVDWEYPAARGSPATDKHAFSELLMVLHNAFAAESQRSHKNRLLLTTAVAPTHYRTEQSYDVRMISRYCDFINMMMYDFHGSWDNKTGPHSALYSDDTNNINHTASHWEVLGAQKDKLVIGVPFYGKVFTLLDPNDDDVGSASFGGGDMPYYLICKALQDGTAQEIVLNNERVPYMVQGKNWVTYDNPNSLREKVDFVKKRGYGGIMVWAIDLDDTHGACGHKYPLMNAVVDGIKQSGSSVVG
;
A
#
# COMPACT_ATOMS: atom_id res chain seq x y z
N MET A 1 -68.14 -26.66 -24.72
CA MET A 1 -66.69 -26.92 -24.62
C MET A 1 -66.00 -25.58 -24.40
N ALA A 2 -65.56 -25.31 -23.16
CA ALA A 2 -64.88 -24.05 -22.82
C ALA A 2 -63.36 -24.37 -22.67
N PHE A 3 -62.58 -23.73 -23.48
CA PHE A 3 -61.11 -23.79 -23.38
C PHE A 3 -60.63 -22.71 -22.41
N THR A 4 -60.12 -23.13 -21.24
CA THR A 4 -59.39 -22.26 -20.31
C THR A 4 -57.93 -22.16 -20.71
N GLY A 5 -57.54 -20.96 -21.20
CA GLY A 5 -56.14 -20.65 -21.48
C GLY A 5 -55.35 -20.40 -20.19
N PHE A 6 -54.28 -21.17 -19.98
CA PHE A 6 -53.30 -20.94 -18.91
C PHE A 6 -52.25 -19.97 -19.41
N THR A 7 -52.18 -18.77 -18.81
CA THR A 7 -51.07 -17.80 -19.05
C THR A 7 -49.95 -18.11 -18.08
N ILE A 8 -48.80 -18.56 -18.60
CA ILE A 8 -47.58 -18.76 -17.79
C ILE A 8 -46.89 -17.38 -17.69
N LEU A 9 -46.88 -16.80 -16.49
CA LEU A 9 -46.07 -15.65 -16.15
C LEU A 9 -44.63 -16.11 -15.88
N VAL A 10 -43.69 -15.82 -16.80
CA VAL A 10 -42.26 -16.02 -16.58
C VAL A 10 -41.76 -14.83 -15.78
N PHE A 11 -41.48 -15.05 -14.51
CA PHE A 11 -40.75 -14.11 -13.68
C PHE A 11 -39.24 -14.14 -14.09
N ILE A 12 -38.81 -13.16 -14.86
CA ILE A 12 -37.39 -12.90 -15.06
C ILE A 12 -36.91 -12.24 -13.76
N SER A 13 -36.23 -12.99 -12.91
CA SER A 13 -35.51 -12.44 -11.78
C SER A 13 -34.33 -11.64 -12.34
N ALA A 14 -34.45 -10.31 -12.40
CA ALA A 14 -33.30 -9.44 -12.59
C ALA A 14 -32.40 -9.63 -11.35
N ASN A 15 -31.29 -10.32 -11.49
CA ASN A 15 -30.25 -10.28 -10.48
C ASN A 15 -29.88 -8.81 -10.27
N PRO A 16 -29.89 -8.29 -9.02
CA PRO A 16 -29.41 -6.95 -8.78
C PRO A 16 -27.95 -6.91 -9.24
N VAL A 17 -27.63 -6.01 -10.17
CA VAL A 17 -26.27 -5.62 -10.47
C VAL A 17 -25.73 -5.12 -9.12
N VAL A 18 -24.92 -5.92 -8.46
CA VAL A 18 -24.11 -5.46 -7.34
C VAL A 18 -23.23 -4.39 -7.94
N LEU A 19 -23.55 -3.12 -7.70
CA LEU A 19 -22.66 -2.01 -8.00
C LEU A 19 -21.36 -2.31 -7.25
N GLY A 20 -20.38 -2.83 -7.99
CA GLY A 20 -19.09 -3.21 -7.42
C GLY A 20 -18.49 -1.97 -6.75
N HIS A 21 -18.04 -2.14 -5.51
CA HIS A 21 -17.32 -1.10 -4.80
C HIS A 21 -16.14 -0.65 -5.68
N GLU A 22 -16.00 0.66 -5.90
CA GLU A 22 -14.85 1.17 -6.66
C GLU A 22 -13.57 0.73 -5.91
N LEU A 23 -12.65 0.09 -6.63
CA LEU A 23 -11.39 -0.36 -6.03
C LEU A 23 -10.60 0.82 -5.51
N TRP A 24 -10.11 0.72 -4.29
CA TRP A 24 -9.26 1.75 -3.70
C TRP A 24 -7.92 1.86 -4.43
N ARG A 25 -7.48 3.08 -4.60
CA ARG A 25 -6.15 3.47 -5.07
C ARG A 25 -5.50 4.25 -3.95
N VAL A 26 -4.78 3.55 -3.08
CA VAL A 26 -4.12 4.13 -1.91
C VAL A 26 -2.70 4.48 -2.27
N CYS A 27 -2.33 5.76 -2.20
CA CYS A 27 -0.99 6.22 -2.53
C CYS A 27 -0.29 6.72 -1.27
N TYR A 28 0.94 6.28 -1.03
CA TYR A 28 1.80 6.94 -0.05
C TYR A 28 2.54 8.09 -0.71
N TYR A 29 2.58 9.23 -0.01
CA TYR A 29 3.37 10.42 -0.36
C TYR A 29 4.49 10.58 0.66
N SER A 30 5.74 10.51 0.20
CA SER A 30 6.92 10.65 1.06
C SER A 30 7.22 12.13 1.31
N SER A 31 7.12 12.59 2.57
CA SER A 31 7.41 13.99 2.94
C SER A 31 8.85 14.40 2.64
N TRP A 32 9.77 13.42 2.58
CA TRP A 32 11.17 13.61 2.23
C TRP A 32 11.46 13.67 0.73
N SER A 33 10.48 13.44 -0.13
CA SER A 33 10.64 13.55 -1.58
C SER A 33 11.21 14.91 -2.01
N LEU A 34 10.92 15.97 -1.26
CA LEU A 34 11.43 17.32 -1.50
C LEU A 34 12.95 17.45 -1.31
N GLN A 35 13.60 16.48 -0.68
CA GLN A 35 15.04 16.48 -0.43
C GLN A 35 15.84 15.89 -1.61
N ARG A 36 15.15 15.40 -2.65
CA ARG A 36 15.82 14.87 -3.84
C ARG A 36 16.48 16.00 -4.60
N SER A 37 17.79 15.86 -4.81
CA SER A 37 18.62 16.83 -5.52
C SER A 37 18.70 16.60 -7.02
N ASP A 38 18.10 15.51 -7.50
CA ASP A 38 18.16 15.06 -8.90
C ASP A 38 17.05 15.66 -9.80
N GLY A 39 16.28 16.61 -9.27
CA GLY A 39 15.19 17.26 -10.00
C GLY A 39 13.85 16.49 -9.94
N HIS A 40 13.79 15.40 -9.21
CA HIS A 40 12.57 14.58 -9.04
C HIS A 40 11.85 14.80 -7.69
N ALA A 41 12.01 15.99 -7.09
CA ALA A 41 11.21 16.40 -5.95
C ALA A 41 9.73 16.51 -6.35
N LEU A 42 8.83 15.91 -5.57
CA LEU A 42 7.39 16.00 -5.81
C LEU A 42 6.72 16.88 -4.75
N LEU A 43 6.13 17.98 -5.18
CA LEU A 43 5.31 18.83 -4.32
C LEU A 43 3.87 18.29 -4.28
N PRO A 44 3.16 18.41 -3.14
CA PRO A 44 1.77 17.93 -3.04
C PRO A 44 0.85 18.46 -4.14
N GLU A 45 0.96 19.73 -4.51
CA GLU A 45 0.14 20.36 -5.55
C GLU A 45 0.42 19.86 -6.98
N ASP A 46 1.56 19.21 -7.22
CA ASP A 46 1.90 18.61 -8.52
C ASP A 46 1.25 17.23 -8.70
N ILE A 47 0.70 16.67 -7.63
CA ILE A 47 -0.05 15.41 -7.69
C ILE A 47 -1.39 15.66 -8.39
N ASP A 48 -1.72 14.85 -9.40
CA ASP A 48 -3.09 14.82 -9.93
C ASP A 48 -4.01 14.17 -8.89
N ALA A 49 -4.93 14.97 -8.34
CA ALA A 49 -5.85 14.57 -7.28
C ALA A 49 -6.81 13.42 -7.68
N ASN A 50 -6.88 13.06 -8.97
CA ASN A 50 -7.74 11.99 -9.47
C ASN A 50 -7.04 10.63 -9.58
N LEU A 51 -5.72 10.59 -9.47
CA LEU A 51 -4.96 9.34 -9.53
C LEU A 51 -5.30 8.41 -8.35
N CYS A 52 -5.40 8.97 -7.15
CA CYS A 52 -5.61 8.21 -5.92
C CYS A 52 -7.02 8.46 -5.35
N THR A 53 -7.59 7.46 -4.70
CA THR A 53 -8.79 7.62 -3.86
C THR A 53 -8.42 8.05 -2.44
N HIS A 54 -7.24 7.62 -1.99
CA HIS A 54 -6.65 7.91 -0.69
C HIS A 54 -5.18 8.29 -0.85
N ILE A 55 -4.72 9.30 -0.10
CA ILE A 55 -3.29 9.62 -0.03
C ILE A 55 -2.88 9.59 1.44
N ASN A 56 -1.91 8.75 1.75
CA ASN A 56 -1.30 8.64 3.07
C ASN A 56 -0.05 9.53 3.13
N PHE A 57 -0.01 10.47 4.05
CA PHE A 57 1.18 11.29 4.31
C PHE A 57 2.20 10.49 5.12
N ALA A 58 3.31 10.13 4.55
CA ALA A 58 4.39 9.38 5.19
C ALA A 58 5.55 10.30 5.55
N PHE A 59 6.03 10.35 6.80
CA PHE A 59 5.47 9.75 7.99
C PHE A 59 5.37 10.78 9.11
N THR A 60 4.56 10.46 10.11
CA THR A 60 4.63 11.08 11.43
C THR A 60 5.20 10.10 12.44
N THR A 61 5.64 10.61 13.58
CA THR A 61 6.22 9.81 14.65
C THR A 61 5.44 10.02 15.95
N LEU A 62 5.79 9.30 17.00
CA LEU A 62 5.28 9.48 18.35
C LEU A 62 6.23 10.31 19.22
N ASP A 63 5.68 10.99 20.22
CA ASP A 63 6.46 11.57 21.29
C ASP A 63 7.21 10.48 22.11
N SER A 64 8.02 10.90 23.06
CA SER A 64 8.81 9.96 23.90
C SER A 64 7.95 9.06 24.79
N ASN A 65 6.71 9.45 25.07
CA ASN A 65 5.75 8.69 25.88
C ASN A 65 4.84 7.78 25.03
N GLY A 66 4.84 7.94 23.69
CA GLY A 66 4.00 7.20 22.77
C GLY A 66 2.55 7.65 22.74
N THR A 67 2.22 8.87 23.19
CA THR A 67 0.83 9.32 23.33
C THR A 67 0.45 10.49 22.44
N GLU A 68 1.39 11.11 21.74
CA GLU A 68 1.15 12.26 20.87
C GLU A 68 1.77 12.04 19.49
N ILE A 69 1.05 12.44 18.44
CA ILE A 69 1.57 12.46 17.06
C ILE A 69 2.48 13.68 16.91
N LEU A 70 3.69 13.46 16.45
CA LEU A 70 4.65 14.50 16.10
C LEU A 70 5.00 14.43 14.63
N THR A 71 5.31 15.57 14.03
CA THR A 71 5.96 15.64 12.73
C THR A 71 7.48 15.47 12.89
N GLU A 72 8.13 14.90 11.88
CA GLU A 72 9.60 14.81 11.89
C GLU A 72 10.25 16.18 11.73
N LYS A 73 9.61 17.05 10.95
CA LYS A 73 10.09 18.41 10.66
C LYS A 73 8.94 19.43 10.81
N VAL A 74 9.28 20.64 11.23
CA VAL A 74 8.32 21.75 11.30
C VAL A 74 7.71 22.05 9.92
N SER A 75 8.48 21.88 8.85
CA SER A 75 8.01 22.02 7.46
C SER A 75 6.89 21.08 7.07
N ASP A 76 6.74 19.94 7.74
CA ASP A 76 5.72 18.94 7.42
C ASP A 76 4.30 19.46 7.62
N PHE A 77 4.07 20.38 8.56
CA PHE A 77 2.77 21.04 8.69
C PHE A 77 2.34 21.79 7.43
N ASN A 78 3.30 22.45 6.76
CA ASN A 78 3.02 23.12 5.48
C ASN A 78 2.71 22.08 4.38
N LEU A 79 3.46 20.97 4.33
CA LEU A 79 3.20 19.89 3.36
C LEU A 79 1.84 19.24 3.59
N MET A 80 1.45 18.99 4.85
CA MET A 80 0.14 18.45 5.21
C MET A 80 -1.00 19.40 4.74
N GLN A 81 -0.84 20.70 4.93
CA GLN A 81 -1.81 21.70 4.47
C GLN A 81 -1.94 21.69 2.94
N ARG A 82 -0.80 21.65 2.21
CA ARG A 82 -0.76 21.58 0.74
C ARG A 82 -1.34 20.28 0.22
N LEU A 83 -1.06 19.14 0.89
CA LEU A 83 -1.65 17.86 0.53
C LEU A 83 -3.17 17.88 0.68
N ASN A 84 -3.67 18.40 1.81
CA ASN A 84 -5.10 18.54 2.05
C ASN A 84 -5.80 19.51 1.09
N ALA A 85 -5.07 20.48 0.50
CA ALA A 85 -5.61 21.38 -0.52
C ALA A 85 -5.98 20.65 -1.82
N LEU A 86 -5.47 19.43 -2.06
CA LEU A 86 -5.89 18.58 -3.19
C LEU A 86 -7.38 18.28 -3.16
N LYS A 87 -8.01 18.22 -1.99
CA LYS A 87 -9.46 18.01 -1.83
C LYS A 87 -10.30 19.12 -2.45
N THR A 88 -9.75 20.31 -2.71
CA THR A 88 -10.45 21.37 -3.45
C THR A 88 -10.57 21.02 -4.94
N ARG A 89 -9.62 20.26 -5.48
CA ARG A 89 -9.64 19.76 -6.87
C ARG A 89 -10.42 18.46 -7.02
N ASN A 90 -10.40 17.61 -5.98
CA ASN A 90 -11.18 16.37 -5.92
C ASN A 90 -11.79 16.20 -4.51
N PRO A 91 -13.05 16.61 -4.30
CA PRO A 91 -13.73 16.49 -2.99
C PRO A 91 -13.93 15.04 -2.52
N ALA A 92 -13.84 14.05 -3.41
CA ALA A 92 -13.93 12.63 -3.06
C ALA A 92 -12.63 12.06 -2.48
N LEU A 93 -11.49 12.74 -2.74
CA LEU A 93 -10.18 12.33 -2.22
C LEU A 93 -10.17 12.30 -0.69
N LYS A 94 -9.62 11.23 -0.12
CA LYS A 94 -9.33 11.10 1.31
C LYS A 94 -7.84 11.24 1.56
N THR A 95 -7.49 11.91 2.64
CA THR A 95 -6.10 12.03 3.09
C THR A 95 -5.96 11.47 4.50
N LEU A 96 -4.95 10.65 4.72
CA LEU A 96 -4.66 10.05 6.01
C LEU A 96 -3.25 10.44 6.47
N ILE A 97 -3.06 10.51 7.78
CA ILE A 97 -1.73 10.53 8.37
C ILE A 97 -1.26 9.09 8.50
N SER A 98 -0.08 8.77 7.98
CA SER A 98 0.60 7.52 8.28
C SER A 98 1.56 7.73 9.46
N LEU A 99 1.35 6.92 10.50
CA LEU A 99 2.13 6.96 11.75
C LEU A 99 3.07 5.76 11.79
N GLY A 100 4.36 6.02 11.84
CA GLY A 100 5.35 4.96 12.01
C GLY A 100 6.35 4.86 10.88
N GLY A 101 6.30 3.75 10.15
CA GLY A 101 7.26 3.39 9.11
C GLY A 101 8.53 2.75 9.67
N TRP A 102 9.40 2.32 8.75
CA TRP A 102 10.61 1.55 9.09
C TRP A 102 11.53 2.25 10.09
N GLU A 103 11.79 3.55 9.91
CA GLU A 103 12.74 4.30 10.72
C GLU A 103 12.28 4.50 12.17
N MET A 104 10.97 4.61 12.43
CA MET A 104 10.45 4.76 13.78
C MET A 104 10.67 3.50 14.63
N GLY A 105 10.66 2.32 14.02
CA GLY A 105 10.79 1.04 14.70
C GLY A 105 9.67 0.77 15.70
N SER A 106 9.96 -0.11 16.69
CA SER A 106 8.93 -0.61 17.62
C SER A 106 8.91 0.04 19.00
N VAL A 107 9.99 0.71 19.42
CA VAL A 107 10.13 1.18 20.82
C VAL A 107 9.04 2.15 21.26
N LYS A 108 8.70 3.11 20.41
CA LYS A 108 7.65 4.10 20.71
C LYS A 108 6.25 3.49 20.70
N PHE A 109 6.00 2.57 19.76
CA PHE A 109 4.75 1.81 19.73
C PHE A 109 4.59 0.90 20.96
N HIS A 110 5.65 0.22 21.38
CA HIS A 110 5.62 -0.57 22.62
C HIS A 110 5.19 0.28 23.84
N LYS A 111 5.72 1.50 23.96
CA LYS A 111 5.30 2.42 25.03
C LYS A 111 3.84 2.83 24.89
N LEU A 112 3.36 3.11 23.68
CA LEU A 112 1.96 3.42 23.40
C LEU A 112 1.03 2.32 23.91
N VAL A 113 1.35 1.06 23.56
CA VAL A 113 0.48 -0.08 23.89
C VAL A 113 0.70 -0.66 25.29
N ALA A 114 1.64 -0.11 26.06
CA ALA A 114 1.98 -0.62 27.40
C ALA A 114 0.80 -0.58 28.39
N THR A 115 -0.15 0.34 28.22
CA THR A 115 -1.35 0.45 29.05
C THR A 115 -2.57 0.93 28.26
N HIS A 116 -3.76 0.51 28.66
CA HIS A 116 -5.00 1.05 28.10
C HIS A 116 -5.13 2.57 28.32
N ALA A 117 -4.56 3.12 29.38
CA ALA A 117 -4.56 4.57 29.63
C ALA A 117 -3.78 5.32 28.53
N ASN A 118 -2.61 4.80 28.13
CA ASN A 118 -1.83 5.35 27.01
C ASN A 118 -2.60 5.27 25.69
N MET A 119 -3.18 4.10 25.38
CA MET A 119 -3.97 3.91 24.16
C MET A 119 -5.15 4.88 24.06
N ASN A 120 -5.90 5.05 25.18
CA ASN A 120 -7.03 5.97 25.23
C ASN A 120 -6.56 7.44 25.09
N LYS A 121 -5.46 7.81 25.75
CA LYS A 121 -4.88 9.16 25.63
C LYS A 121 -4.43 9.41 24.19
N PHE A 122 -3.73 8.45 23.59
CA PHE A 122 -3.31 8.54 22.19
C PHE A 122 -4.51 8.68 21.25
N ALA A 123 -5.56 7.87 21.42
CA ALA A 123 -6.75 7.94 20.56
C ALA A 123 -7.39 9.34 20.60
N GLN A 124 -7.46 9.97 21.79
CA GLN A 124 -7.99 11.33 21.90
C GLN A 124 -7.07 12.35 21.24
N ASN A 125 -5.76 12.25 21.43
CA ASN A 125 -4.77 13.13 20.81
C ASN A 125 -4.74 12.97 19.29
N ALA A 126 -4.85 11.73 18.78
CA ALA A 126 -4.95 11.45 17.35
C ALA A 126 -6.20 12.10 16.73
N ILE A 127 -7.37 11.98 17.35
CA ILE A 127 -8.59 12.67 16.90
C ILE A 127 -8.36 14.17 16.80
N ASN A 128 -7.80 14.77 17.86
CA ASN A 128 -7.55 16.22 17.90
C ASN A 128 -6.59 16.65 16.78
N PHE A 129 -5.49 15.90 16.58
CA PHE A 129 -4.51 16.16 15.53
C PHE A 129 -5.14 16.07 14.14
N LEU A 130 -5.84 14.97 13.85
CA LEU A 130 -6.45 14.72 12.54
C LEU A 130 -7.49 15.79 12.19
N ARG A 131 -8.33 16.17 13.16
CA ARG A 131 -9.35 17.19 12.96
C ARG A 131 -8.75 18.60 12.81
N ALA A 132 -7.70 18.92 13.57
CA ALA A 132 -7.02 20.21 13.47
C ALA A 132 -6.32 20.40 12.12
N HIS A 133 -5.81 19.32 11.54
CA HIS A 133 -5.07 19.35 10.26
C HIS A 133 -5.90 18.87 9.05
N ASN A 134 -7.25 18.73 9.22
CA ASN A 134 -8.17 18.36 8.13
C ASN A 134 -7.87 17.02 7.45
N PHE A 135 -7.38 16.02 8.19
CA PHE A 135 -7.22 14.66 7.71
C PHE A 135 -8.49 13.82 7.89
N ASP A 136 -8.70 12.85 7.01
CA ASP A 136 -9.86 11.97 7.02
C ASP A 136 -9.64 10.70 7.84
N GLY A 137 -8.41 10.42 8.27
CA GLY A 137 -8.10 9.21 9.02
C GLY A 137 -6.65 9.05 9.43
N LEU A 138 -6.40 7.94 10.10
CA LEU A 138 -5.09 7.48 10.56
C LEU A 138 -4.75 6.14 9.92
N ASP A 139 -3.56 6.05 9.37
CA ASP A 139 -2.92 4.82 8.95
C ASP A 139 -1.83 4.46 9.95
N VAL A 140 -1.86 3.24 10.51
CA VAL A 140 -0.89 2.80 11.51
C VAL A 140 0.11 1.86 10.84
N ASP A 141 1.34 2.32 10.69
CA ASP A 141 2.43 1.58 10.06
C ASP A 141 3.47 1.17 11.11
N TRP A 142 3.14 0.16 11.89
CA TRP A 142 4.07 -0.40 12.89
C TRP A 142 4.89 -1.55 12.30
N GLU A 143 6.17 -1.32 12.11
CA GLU A 143 7.09 -2.30 11.52
C GLU A 143 8.09 -2.84 12.55
N TYR A 144 7.78 -3.89 13.33
CA TYR A 144 6.55 -4.68 13.34
C TYR A 144 6.18 -5.02 14.80
N PRO A 145 4.89 -5.23 15.13
CA PRO A 145 4.52 -5.78 16.43
C PRO A 145 5.21 -7.12 16.69
N ALA A 146 5.64 -7.37 17.91
CA ALA A 146 6.38 -8.56 18.32
C ALA A 146 7.73 -8.77 17.60
N ALA A 147 8.31 -7.67 17.05
CA ALA A 147 9.60 -7.71 16.37
C ALA A 147 10.36 -6.39 16.52
N ARG A 148 11.64 -6.37 16.11
CA ARG A 148 12.49 -5.17 16.14
C ARG A 148 12.54 -4.49 17.53
N GLY A 149 12.69 -5.29 18.60
CA GLY A 149 12.76 -4.80 19.97
C GLY A 149 11.41 -4.75 20.70
N SER A 150 10.33 -5.18 20.08
CA SER A 150 9.00 -5.32 20.66
C SER A 150 8.76 -6.76 21.14
N PRO A 151 8.22 -6.97 22.36
CA PRO A 151 7.97 -8.30 22.90
C PRO A 151 6.79 -8.99 22.20
N ALA A 152 6.71 -10.33 22.30
CA ALA A 152 5.66 -11.12 21.66
C ALA A 152 4.23 -10.71 22.08
N THR A 153 4.06 -10.15 23.27
CA THR A 153 2.78 -9.61 23.78
C THR A 153 2.23 -8.47 22.94
N ASP A 154 3.08 -7.76 22.22
CA ASP A 154 2.68 -6.60 21.44
C ASP A 154 1.84 -6.98 20.20
N LYS A 155 1.88 -8.23 19.74
CA LYS A 155 0.93 -8.75 18.76
C LYS A 155 -0.52 -8.55 19.21
N HIS A 156 -0.84 -8.92 20.43
CA HIS A 156 -2.17 -8.74 21.00
C HIS A 156 -2.47 -7.27 21.30
N ALA A 157 -1.52 -6.57 21.90
CA ALA A 157 -1.64 -5.16 22.25
C ALA A 157 -1.86 -4.26 21.01
N PHE A 158 -1.31 -4.64 19.85
CA PHE A 158 -1.61 -3.95 18.58
C PHE A 158 -3.08 -4.09 18.18
N SER A 159 -3.65 -5.29 18.31
CA SER A 159 -5.09 -5.50 18.06
C SER A 159 -5.97 -4.70 19.01
N GLU A 160 -5.57 -4.58 20.29
CA GLU A 160 -6.26 -3.74 21.27
C GLU A 160 -6.17 -2.25 20.93
N LEU A 161 -5.01 -1.77 20.46
CA LEU A 161 -4.85 -0.39 19.99
C LEU A 161 -5.82 -0.09 18.85
N LEU A 162 -5.90 -0.96 17.84
CA LEU A 162 -6.83 -0.78 16.71
C LEU A 162 -8.29 -0.77 17.18
N MET A 163 -8.65 -1.63 18.13
CA MET A 163 -9.98 -1.63 18.74
C MET A 163 -10.28 -0.30 19.47
N VAL A 164 -9.34 0.19 20.27
CA VAL A 164 -9.48 1.46 21.00
C VAL A 164 -9.66 2.63 20.03
N LEU A 165 -8.83 2.71 18.99
CA LEU A 165 -8.91 3.74 17.95
C LEU A 165 -10.25 3.69 17.21
N HIS A 166 -10.66 2.51 16.74
CA HIS A 166 -11.94 2.31 16.05
C HIS A 166 -13.12 2.82 16.89
N ASN A 167 -13.18 2.40 18.15
CA ASN A 167 -14.25 2.79 19.08
C ASN A 167 -14.23 4.31 19.38
N ALA A 168 -13.04 4.89 19.55
CA ALA A 168 -12.90 6.32 19.80
C ALA A 168 -13.34 7.15 18.58
N PHE A 169 -12.98 6.74 17.35
CA PHE A 169 -13.40 7.38 16.10
C PHE A 169 -14.91 7.29 15.89
N ALA A 170 -15.51 6.14 16.19
CA ALA A 170 -16.96 5.97 16.14
C ALA A 170 -17.69 6.87 17.14
N ALA A 171 -17.22 6.91 18.40
CA ALA A 171 -17.79 7.75 19.42
C ALA A 171 -17.62 9.26 19.13
N GLU A 172 -16.49 9.67 18.55
CA GLU A 172 -16.27 11.05 18.12
C GLU A 172 -17.24 11.46 17.01
N SER A 173 -17.40 10.62 15.99
CA SER A 173 -18.35 10.86 14.90
C SER A 173 -19.78 11.08 15.40
N GLN A 174 -20.24 10.26 16.35
CA GLN A 174 -21.57 10.40 16.94
C GLN A 174 -21.74 11.74 17.70
N ARG A 175 -20.70 12.17 18.46
CA ARG A 175 -20.75 13.43 19.22
C ARG A 175 -20.61 14.67 18.35
N SER A 176 -19.73 14.60 17.34
CA SER A 176 -19.40 15.76 16.49
C SER A 176 -20.32 15.92 15.28
N HIS A 177 -21.10 14.88 14.94
CA HIS A 177 -21.89 14.76 13.71
C HIS A 177 -21.04 14.91 12.43
N LYS A 178 -19.73 14.64 12.52
CA LYS A 178 -18.79 14.58 11.38
C LYS A 178 -18.68 13.15 10.87
N ASN A 179 -18.24 12.99 9.62
CA ASN A 179 -17.87 11.68 9.09
C ASN A 179 -16.84 11.02 10.01
N ARG A 180 -17.02 9.70 10.27
CA ARG A 180 -16.08 8.95 11.08
C ARG A 180 -14.69 8.98 10.43
N LEU A 181 -13.67 9.20 11.24
CA LEU A 181 -12.28 9.07 10.81
C LEU A 181 -12.00 7.64 10.36
N LEU A 182 -11.30 7.48 9.25
CA LEU A 182 -10.84 6.19 8.76
C LEU A 182 -9.70 5.66 9.62
N LEU A 183 -9.65 4.35 9.79
CA LEU A 183 -8.57 3.64 10.47
C LEU A 183 -8.02 2.57 9.52
N THR A 184 -6.77 2.69 9.13
CA THR A 184 -6.07 1.72 8.29
C THR A 184 -4.76 1.30 8.92
N THR A 185 -4.14 0.28 8.39
CA THR A 185 -2.80 -0.16 8.82
C THR A 185 -2.03 -0.73 7.64
N ALA A 186 -0.71 -0.53 7.64
CA ALA A 186 0.21 -1.25 6.78
C ALA A 186 0.69 -2.53 7.47
N VAL A 187 0.86 -3.61 6.72
CA VAL A 187 1.22 -4.93 7.26
C VAL A 187 2.29 -5.61 6.42
N ALA A 188 3.11 -6.42 7.09
CA ALA A 188 4.26 -7.11 6.50
C ALA A 188 3.86 -8.10 5.38
N PRO A 189 4.80 -8.32 4.42
CA PRO A 189 4.51 -9.14 3.24
C PRO A 189 4.68 -10.65 3.45
N THR A 190 5.44 -11.08 4.47
CA THR A 190 5.81 -12.49 4.59
C THR A 190 4.91 -13.27 5.52
N HIS A 191 4.71 -14.55 5.20
CA HIS A 191 3.96 -15.53 5.99
C HIS A 191 4.45 -15.59 7.45
N TYR A 192 5.76 -15.76 7.62
CA TYR A 192 6.39 -15.78 8.93
C TYR A 192 6.07 -14.54 9.77
N ARG A 193 6.19 -13.35 9.17
CA ARG A 193 5.91 -12.09 9.88
C ARG A 193 4.42 -11.93 10.18
N THR A 194 3.55 -12.38 9.29
CA THR A 194 2.11 -12.36 9.53
C THR A 194 1.75 -13.15 10.78
N GLU A 195 2.26 -14.38 10.91
CA GLU A 195 1.98 -15.21 12.08
C GLU A 195 2.59 -14.67 13.37
N GLN A 196 3.78 -14.08 13.28
CA GLN A 196 4.46 -13.51 14.44
C GLN A 196 3.76 -12.25 14.96
N SER A 197 3.32 -11.36 14.06
CA SER A 197 2.99 -9.96 14.40
C SER A 197 1.51 -9.65 14.46
N TYR A 198 0.62 -10.45 13.81
CA TYR A 198 -0.75 -10.01 13.61
C TYR A 198 -1.81 -11.01 14.06
N ASP A 199 -2.87 -10.50 14.72
CA ASP A 199 -4.16 -11.18 14.82
C ASP A 199 -5.03 -10.69 13.65
N VAL A 200 -4.99 -11.44 12.57
CA VAL A 200 -5.58 -11.05 11.28
C VAL A 200 -7.09 -10.79 11.39
N ARG A 201 -7.82 -11.58 12.18
CA ARG A 201 -9.27 -11.41 12.38
C ARG A 201 -9.59 -10.09 13.08
N MET A 202 -8.81 -9.75 14.09
CA MET A 202 -9.01 -8.51 14.85
C MET A 202 -8.66 -7.29 14.01
N ILE A 203 -7.55 -7.33 13.26
CA ILE A 203 -7.16 -6.26 12.33
C ILE A 203 -8.27 -6.05 11.28
N SER A 204 -8.71 -7.13 10.64
CA SER A 204 -9.78 -7.07 9.63
C SER A 204 -11.10 -6.56 10.19
N ARG A 205 -11.38 -6.81 11.48
CA ARG A 205 -12.60 -6.33 12.15
C ARG A 205 -12.58 -4.82 12.36
N TYR A 206 -11.44 -4.25 12.79
CA TYR A 206 -11.39 -2.86 13.26
C TYR A 206 -10.86 -1.87 12.23
N CYS A 207 -10.06 -2.30 11.25
CA CYS A 207 -9.61 -1.44 10.17
C CYS A 207 -10.67 -1.33 9.05
N ASP A 208 -10.72 -0.17 8.42
CA ASP A 208 -11.54 0.07 7.22
C ASP A 208 -10.97 -0.71 6.03
N PHE A 209 -9.65 -0.66 5.87
CA PHE A 209 -8.89 -1.51 4.97
C PHE A 209 -7.45 -1.71 5.47
N ILE A 210 -6.75 -2.65 4.85
CA ILE A 210 -5.43 -3.13 5.27
C ILE A 210 -4.49 -2.99 4.08
N ASN A 211 -3.48 -2.13 4.20
CA ASN A 211 -2.43 -1.93 3.20
C ASN A 211 -1.39 -3.07 3.34
N MET A 212 -1.41 -4.01 2.42
CA MET A 212 -0.50 -5.14 2.45
C MET A 212 0.79 -4.77 1.69
N MET A 213 1.92 -4.65 2.36
CA MET A 213 3.22 -4.30 1.77
C MET A 213 3.79 -5.49 0.97
N MET A 214 3.14 -5.84 -0.16
CA MET A 214 3.45 -7.03 -0.98
C MET A 214 4.66 -6.80 -1.88
N TYR A 215 5.74 -6.33 -1.30
CA TYR A 215 7.04 -6.08 -1.91
C TYR A 215 8.13 -6.38 -0.89
N ASP A 216 9.39 -6.25 -1.30
CA ASP A 216 10.54 -6.60 -0.48
C ASP A 216 10.57 -8.09 -0.09
N PHE A 217 10.04 -8.96 -0.96
CA PHE A 217 10.16 -10.41 -0.79
C PHE A 217 11.61 -10.87 -0.92
N HIS A 218 12.39 -10.21 -1.78
CA HIS A 218 13.83 -10.39 -1.98
C HIS A 218 14.52 -9.02 -2.00
N GLY A 219 15.79 -8.99 -1.59
CA GLY A 219 16.57 -7.76 -1.53
C GLY A 219 18.04 -7.99 -1.21
N SER A 220 18.76 -6.92 -0.90
CA SER A 220 20.21 -6.93 -0.63
C SER A 220 20.63 -7.76 0.57
N TRP A 221 19.71 -8.24 1.38
CA TRP A 221 19.93 -9.21 2.46
C TRP A 221 20.05 -10.66 1.98
N ASP A 222 19.66 -10.92 0.72
CA ASP A 222 19.86 -12.20 0.06
C ASP A 222 21.24 -12.24 -0.61
N ASN A 223 21.85 -13.42 -0.69
CA ASN A 223 23.10 -13.60 -1.39
C ASN A 223 22.92 -13.97 -2.87
N LYS A 224 21.72 -13.79 -3.38
CA LYS A 224 21.32 -14.11 -4.76
C LYS A 224 20.19 -13.21 -5.23
N THR A 225 20.12 -13.01 -6.54
CA THR A 225 19.05 -12.26 -7.20
C THR A 225 17.68 -12.92 -7.04
N GLY A 226 16.63 -12.11 -6.92
CA GLY A 226 15.25 -12.61 -6.84
C GLY A 226 14.22 -11.50 -7.01
N PRO A 227 13.01 -11.81 -7.50
CA PRO A 227 11.95 -10.83 -7.73
C PRO A 227 11.33 -10.35 -6.41
N HIS A 228 11.42 -9.05 -6.13
CA HIS A 228 10.97 -8.51 -4.84
C HIS A 228 9.44 -8.29 -4.74
N SER A 229 8.71 -8.39 -5.84
CA SER A 229 7.25 -8.14 -5.86
C SER A 229 6.51 -9.10 -6.79
N ALA A 230 6.99 -10.35 -6.89
CA ALA A 230 6.39 -11.38 -7.74
C ALA A 230 4.89 -11.57 -7.46
N LEU A 231 4.08 -11.67 -8.53
CA LEU A 231 2.67 -12.03 -8.38
C LEU A 231 2.52 -13.51 -8.01
N TYR A 232 3.35 -14.38 -8.62
CA TYR A 232 3.45 -15.81 -8.37
C TYR A 232 4.92 -16.20 -8.21
N SER A 233 5.19 -17.29 -7.51
CA SER A 233 6.50 -17.97 -7.46
C SER A 233 6.32 -19.39 -6.95
N ASP A 234 7.36 -20.21 -7.06
CA ASP A 234 7.36 -21.58 -6.56
C ASP A 234 7.43 -21.65 -5.01
N ASP A 235 7.83 -20.57 -4.38
CA ASP A 235 7.89 -20.44 -2.93
C ASP A 235 6.72 -19.62 -2.34
N THR A 236 6.78 -19.30 -1.04
CA THR A 236 5.75 -18.54 -0.33
C THR A 236 5.90 -17.02 -0.44
N ASN A 237 7.01 -16.54 -1.03
CA ASN A 237 7.34 -15.12 -1.09
C ASN A 237 6.76 -14.47 -2.37
N ASN A 238 5.43 -14.44 -2.45
CA ASN A 238 4.71 -13.83 -3.56
C ASN A 238 3.34 -13.29 -3.13
N ILE A 239 2.79 -12.40 -3.94
CA ILE A 239 1.52 -11.73 -3.68
C ILE A 239 0.37 -12.71 -3.51
N ASN A 240 0.22 -13.67 -4.43
CA ASN A 240 -0.88 -14.63 -4.40
C ASN A 240 -0.87 -15.49 -3.13
N HIS A 241 0.31 -15.97 -2.72
CA HIS A 241 0.43 -16.81 -1.52
C HIS A 241 0.11 -16.00 -0.26
N THR A 242 0.71 -14.81 -0.12
CA THR A 242 0.51 -13.96 1.07
C THR A 242 -0.94 -13.50 1.19
N ALA A 243 -1.58 -13.05 0.11
CA ALA A 243 -2.98 -12.63 0.15
C ALA A 243 -3.91 -13.80 0.50
N SER A 244 -3.68 -14.99 -0.09
CA SER A 244 -4.43 -16.19 0.24
C SER A 244 -4.26 -16.62 1.69
N HIS A 245 -3.06 -16.46 2.25
CA HIS A 245 -2.82 -16.76 3.66
C HIS A 245 -3.62 -15.84 4.60
N TRP A 246 -3.69 -14.54 4.31
CA TRP A 246 -4.52 -13.60 5.06
C TRP A 246 -6.01 -13.97 5.00
N GLU A 247 -6.52 -14.43 3.84
CA GLU A 247 -7.88 -14.96 3.74
C GLU A 247 -8.11 -16.17 4.64
N VAL A 248 -7.18 -17.14 4.63
CA VAL A 248 -7.26 -18.35 5.48
C VAL A 248 -7.26 -17.97 6.96
N LEU A 249 -6.50 -16.96 7.35
CA LEU A 249 -6.50 -16.44 8.73
C LEU A 249 -7.74 -15.61 9.08
N GLY A 250 -8.64 -15.36 8.14
CA GLY A 250 -9.95 -14.76 8.36
C GLY A 250 -10.07 -13.28 8.03
N ALA A 251 -9.18 -12.72 7.21
CA ALA A 251 -9.34 -11.40 6.66
C ALA A 251 -10.52 -11.34 5.66
N GLN A 252 -11.26 -10.23 5.68
CA GLN A 252 -12.26 -9.92 4.67
C GLN A 252 -11.54 -9.45 3.40
N LYS A 253 -11.84 -10.11 2.26
CA LYS A 253 -11.15 -9.87 0.98
C LYS A 253 -11.24 -8.41 0.52
N ASP A 254 -12.44 -7.86 0.61
CA ASP A 254 -12.74 -6.48 0.22
C ASP A 254 -12.00 -5.43 1.06
N LYS A 255 -11.38 -5.82 2.18
CA LYS A 255 -10.51 -4.97 3.00
C LYS A 255 -9.02 -5.12 2.69
N LEU A 256 -8.61 -6.14 1.94
CA LEU A 256 -7.22 -6.34 1.58
C LEU A 256 -6.84 -5.46 0.39
N VAL A 257 -5.93 -4.52 0.59
CA VAL A 257 -5.41 -3.61 -0.44
C VAL A 257 -4.00 -4.05 -0.77
N ILE A 258 -3.80 -4.52 -2.00
CA ILE A 258 -2.55 -5.14 -2.44
C ILE A 258 -1.50 -4.07 -2.73
N GLY A 259 -0.41 -4.09 -1.99
CA GLY A 259 0.70 -3.16 -2.16
C GLY A 259 1.57 -3.51 -3.35
N VAL A 260 1.95 -2.49 -4.11
CA VAL A 260 2.89 -2.57 -5.23
C VAL A 260 3.97 -1.49 -5.10
N PRO A 261 5.23 -1.81 -5.44
CA PRO A 261 6.32 -0.85 -5.35
C PRO A 261 6.44 -0.01 -6.62
N PHE A 262 6.74 1.28 -6.47
CA PHE A 262 7.16 2.15 -7.57
C PHE A 262 8.68 2.37 -7.57
N TYR A 263 9.40 1.35 -7.09
CA TYR A 263 10.86 1.27 -7.07
C TYR A 263 11.29 -0.16 -7.37
N GLY A 264 12.56 -0.32 -7.71
CA GLY A 264 13.18 -1.64 -7.86
C GLY A 264 14.19 -1.90 -6.75
N LYS A 265 14.40 -3.18 -6.43
CA LYS A 265 15.50 -3.67 -5.61
C LYS A 265 16.71 -3.95 -6.47
N VAL A 266 17.83 -3.36 -6.09
CA VAL A 266 19.12 -3.53 -6.75
C VAL A 266 19.92 -4.62 -6.06
N PHE A 267 20.48 -5.55 -6.85
CA PHE A 267 21.47 -6.53 -6.43
C PHE A 267 22.76 -6.30 -7.23
N THR A 268 23.90 -6.34 -6.58
CA THR A 268 25.19 -6.24 -7.25
C THR A 268 25.71 -7.65 -7.59
N LEU A 269 25.72 -8.00 -8.87
CA LEU A 269 26.19 -9.31 -9.35
C LEU A 269 27.68 -9.53 -9.03
N LEU A 270 28.02 -10.73 -8.57
CA LEU A 270 29.40 -11.16 -8.45
C LEU A 270 30.06 -11.32 -9.83
N ASP A 271 29.37 -11.98 -10.74
CA ASP A 271 29.74 -12.10 -12.16
C ASP A 271 28.67 -11.42 -13.03
N PRO A 272 29.01 -10.37 -13.80
CA PRO A 272 28.06 -9.70 -14.69
C PRO A 272 27.59 -10.54 -15.88
N ASN A 273 28.22 -11.71 -16.15
CA ASN A 273 27.78 -12.64 -17.19
C ASN A 273 26.83 -13.74 -16.64
N ASP A 274 26.65 -13.79 -15.33
CA ASP A 274 25.66 -14.66 -14.64
C ASP A 274 24.57 -13.74 -14.08
N ASP A 275 23.58 -13.40 -14.93
CA ASP A 275 22.57 -12.37 -14.67
C ASP A 275 21.12 -12.91 -14.62
N ASP A 276 20.96 -14.20 -14.41
CA ASP A 276 19.67 -14.85 -14.22
C ASP A 276 19.11 -14.65 -12.79
N VAL A 277 17.86 -15.06 -12.58
CA VAL A 277 17.27 -15.19 -11.23
C VAL A 277 18.02 -16.30 -10.47
N GLY A 278 18.45 -15.99 -9.25
CA GLY A 278 19.24 -16.91 -8.42
C GLY A 278 20.76 -16.73 -8.54
N SER A 279 21.22 -15.85 -9.44
CA SER A 279 22.64 -15.55 -9.62
C SER A 279 23.24 -14.93 -8.35
N ALA A 280 24.49 -15.27 -8.09
CA ALA A 280 25.19 -14.83 -6.88
C ALA A 280 25.37 -13.32 -6.86
N SER A 281 25.00 -12.69 -5.74
CA SER A 281 25.02 -11.24 -5.59
C SER A 281 25.42 -10.81 -4.17
N PHE A 282 25.73 -9.55 -4.02
CA PHE A 282 26.03 -8.94 -2.71
C PHE A 282 25.54 -7.50 -2.67
N GLY A 283 25.06 -7.06 -1.49
CA GLY A 283 24.65 -5.68 -1.31
C GLY A 283 23.59 -5.22 -2.33
N GLY A 284 23.42 -3.92 -2.41
CA GLY A 284 22.45 -3.28 -3.31
C GLY A 284 21.72 -2.15 -2.61
N GLY A 285 20.52 -1.82 -3.08
CA GLY A 285 19.70 -0.75 -2.53
C GLY A 285 18.38 -0.65 -3.28
N ASP A 286 17.79 0.52 -3.22
CA ASP A 286 16.54 0.83 -3.92
C ASP A 286 16.80 1.78 -5.09
N MET A 287 16.07 1.59 -6.18
CA MET A 287 16.15 2.44 -7.37
C MET A 287 14.73 2.91 -7.72
N PRO A 288 14.44 4.23 -7.63
CA PRO A 288 13.15 4.77 -8.07
C PRO A 288 12.83 4.41 -9.52
N TYR A 289 11.54 4.22 -9.83
CA TYR A 289 11.13 3.83 -11.18
C TYR A 289 11.56 4.86 -12.25
N TYR A 290 11.55 6.15 -11.95
CA TYR A 290 12.00 7.17 -12.91
C TYR A 290 13.48 7.00 -13.34
N LEU A 291 14.34 6.41 -12.51
CA LEU A 291 15.71 6.04 -12.90
C LEU A 291 15.74 4.77 -13.73
N ILE A 292 14.88 3.79 -13.39
CA ILE A 292 14.76 2.53 -14.12
C ILE A 292 14.30 2.80 -15.56
N CYS A 293 13.20 3.54 -15.73
CA CYS A 293 12.65 3.83 -17.05
C CYS A 293 13.65 4.65 -17.90
N LYS A 294 14.40 5.57 -17.25
CA LYS A 294 15.44 6.33 -17.95
C LYS A 294 16.58 5.43 -18.43
N ALA A 295 17.07 4.51 -17.61
CA ALA A 295 18.13 3.58 -17.99
C ALA A 295 17.71 2.70 -19.19
N LEU A 296 16.46 2.26 -19.22
CA LEU A 296 15.88 1.51 -20.33
C LEU A 296 15.75 2.38 -21.60
N GLN A 297 15.24 3.60 -21.47
CA GLN A 297 15.09 4.53 -22.59
C GLN A 297 16.43 4.92 -23.22
N ASP A 298 17.45 5.17 -22.40
CA ASP A 298 18.79 5.53 -22.82
C ASP A 298 19.57 4.33 -23.43
N GLY A 299 19.00 3.11 -23.38
CA GLY A 299 19.62 1.89 -23.86
C GLY A 299 20.82 1.42 -23.01
N THR A 300 20.96 1.91 -21.79
CA THR A 300 22.03 1.52 -20.86
C THR A 300 21.69 0.29 -20.03
N ALA A 301 20.42 -0.13 -20.04
CA ALA A 301 19.92 -1.34 -19.39
C ALA A 301 19.07 -2.18 -20.36
N GLN A 302 18.98 -3.50 -20.09
CA GLN A 302 18.14 -4.43 -20.81
C GLN A 302 17.06 -4.96 -19.89
N GLU A 303 15.77 -4.91 -20.32
CA GLU A 303 14.64 -5.50 -19.60
C GLU A 303 14.45 -6.96 -19.99
N ILE A 304 14.26 -7.81 -18.99
CA ILE A 304 13.89 -9.23 -19.13
C ILE A 304 12.60 -9.46 -18.32
N VAL A 305 11.61 -10.12 -18.94
CA VAL A 305 10.31 -10.40 -18.29
C VAL A 305 10.29 -11.82 -17.74
N LEU A 306 10.00 -11.96 -16.46
CA LEU A 306 9.77 -13.23 -15.78
C LEU A 306 8.29 -13.62 -15.95
N ASN A 307 8.01 -14.50 -16.92
CA ASN A 307 6.65 -14.85 -17.30
C ASN A 307 5.87 -15.60 -16.21
N ASN A 308 6.54 -16.38 -15.37
CA ASN A 308 5.91 -17.11 -14.27
C ASN A 308 5.59 -16.15 -13.10
N GLU A 309 6.53 -15.28 -12.75
CA GLU A 309 6.46 -14.34 -11.63
C GLU A 309 5.65 -13.09 -11.98
N ARG A 310 5.43 -12.83 -13.27
CA ARG A 310 4.68 -11.69 -13.82
C ARG A 310 5.29 -10.32 -13.48
N VAL A 311 6.61 -10.26 -13.38
CA VAL A 311 7.38 -9.04 -13.13
C VAL A 311 8.63 -9.01 -14.01
N PRO A 312 9.14 -7.81 -14.36
CA PRO A 312 10.42 -7.68 -15.02
C PRO A 312 11.59 -7.58 -14.04
N TYR A 313 12.78 -7.78 -14.58
CA TYR A 313 14.02 -7.24 -14.06
C TYR A 313 14.80 -6.58 -15.19
N MET A 314 15.74 -5.71 -14.82
CA MET A 314 16.71 -5.17 -15.78
C MET A 314 18.14 -5.42 -15.32
N VAL A 315 19.05 -5.47 -16.30
CA VAL A 315 20.49 -5.55 -16.05
C VAL A 315 21.17 -4.31 -16.61
N GLN A 316 22.00 -3.67 -15.77
CA GLN A 316 22.83 -2.55 -16.12
C GLN A 316 24.25 -2.75 -15.54
N GLY A 317 25.15 -3.29 -16.34
CA GLY A 317 26.46 -3.69 -15.88
C GLY A 317 26.41 -4.76 -14.78
N LYS A 318 26.81 -4.43 -13.57
CA LYS A 318 26.67 -5.32 -12.39
C LYS A 318 25.38 -5.16 -11.62
N ASN A 319 24.56 -4.17 -11.97
CA ASN A 319 23.29 -3.97 -11.28
C ASN A 319 22.21 -4.83 -11.92
N TRP A 320 21.69 -5.77 -11.15
CA TRP A 320 20.48 -6.52 -11.45
C TRP A 320 19.35 -5.89 -10.65
N VAL A 321 18.28 -5.44 -11.32
CA VAL A 321 17.22 -4.66 -10.67
C VAL A 321 15.88 -5.28 -10.97
N THR A 322 15.19 -5.79 -9.95
CA THR A 322 13.81 -6.27 -10.03
C THR A 322 12.83 -5.16 -9.70
N TYR A 323 11.74 -5.03 -10.45
CA TYR A 323 10.79 -3.92 -10.32
C TYR A 323 9.42 -4.26 -10.92
N ASP A 324 8.49 -3.32 -10.84
CA ASP A 324 7.22 -3.38 -11.57
C ASP A 324 7.22 -2.38 -12.74
N ASN A 325 6.71 -2.82 -13.88
CA ASN A 325 6.45 -1.95 -15.04
C ASN A 325 4.92 -1.80 -15.27
N PRO A 326 4.47 -0.95 -16.22
CA PRO A 326 3.05 -0.78 -16.50
C PRO A 326 2.30 -2.08 -16.84
N ASN A 327 2.97 -3.07 -17.43
CA ASN A 327 2.35 -4.35 -17.79
C ASN A 327 2.15 -5.26 -16.56
N SER A 328 3.20 -5.42 -15.73
CA SER A 328 3.08 -6.19 -14.49
C SER A 328 2.03 -5.61 -13.53
N LEU A 329 1.91 -4.28 -13.48
CA LEU A 329 0.87 -3.61 -12.68
C LEU A 329 -0.55 -3.88 -13.21
N ARG A 330 -0.76 -3.90 -14.54
CA ARG A 330 -2.07 -4.30 -15.10
C ARG A 330 -2.43 -5.72 -14.72
N GLU A 331 -1.47 -6.66 -14.77
CA GLU A 331 -1.70 -8.05 -14.34
C GLU A 331 -2.04 -8.13 -12.85
N LYS A 332 -1.37 -7.34 -11.98
CA LYS A 332 -1.69 -7.25 -10.56
C LYS A 332 -3.08 -6.64 -10.30
N VAL A 333 -3.48 -5.62 -11.06
CA VAL A 333 -4.85 -5.06 -11.01
C VAL A 333 -5.88 -6.11 -11.42
N ASP A 334 -5.63 -6.84 -12.50
CA ASP A 334 -6.53 -7.93 -12.93
C ASP A 334 -6.63 -9.04 -11.89
N PHE A 335 -5.54 -9.39 -11.23
CA PHE A 335 -5.54 -10.31 -10.10
C PHE A 335 -6.42 -9.80 -8.95
N VAL A 336 -6.25 -8.53 -8.53
CA VAL A 336 -7.07 -7.89 -7.49
C VAL A 336 -8.56 -7.97 -7.82
N LYS A 337 -8.93 -7.64 -9.06
CA LYS A 337 -10.32 -7.70 -9.53
C LYS A 337 -10.87 -9.13 -9.50
N LYS A 338 -10.14 -10.09 -10.03
CA LYS A 338 -10.54 -11.50 -10.11
C LYS A 338 -10.71 -12.13 -8.73
N ARG A 339 -9.88 -11.74 -7.76
CA ARG A 339 -9.91 -12.27 -6.39
C ARG A 339 -10.94 -11.54 -5.51
N GLY A 340 -11.41 -10.37 -5.89
CA GLY A 340 -12.34 -9.53 -5.13
C GLY A 340 -11.66 -8.83 -3.95
N TYR A 341 -10.40 -8.43 -4.10
CA TYR A 341 -9.68 -7.62 -3.11
C TYR A 341 -10.10 -6.15 -3.18
N GLY A 342 -9.85 -5.38 -2.10
CA GLY A 342 -10.33 -4.01 -1.93
C GLY A 342 -9.68 -2.99 -2.86
N GLY A 343 -8.45 -3.23 -3.35
CA GLY A 343 -7.77 -2.28 -4.21
C GLY A 343 -6.27 -2.48 -4.31
N ILE A 344 -5.60 -1.43 -4.77
CA ILE A 344 -4.13 -1.34 -4.90
C ILE A 344 -3.60 -0.24 -3.98
N MET A 345 -2.53 -0.52 -3.26
CA MET A 345 -1.72 0.44 -2.52
C MET A 345 -0.38 0.62 -3.22
N VAL A 346 0.13 1.84 -3.24
CA VAL A 346 1.37 2.21 -3.93
C VAL A 346 2.40 2.76 -2.94
N TRP A 347 3.57 2.16 -2.88
CA TRP A 347 4.77 2.70 -2.22
C TRP A 347 5.83 3.06 -3.25
N ALA A 348 6.07 4.34 -3.57
CA ALA A 348 5.33 5.54 -3.22
C ALA A 348 5.11 6.38 -4.50
N ILE A 349 4.11 7.23 -4.51
CA ILE A 349 3.72 7.97 -5.73
C ILE A 349 4.85 8.87 -6.26
N ASP A 350 5.71 9.36 -5.38
CA ASP A 350 6.86 10.21 -5.70
C ASP A 350 8.04 9.44 -6.31
N LEU A 351 7.96 8.11 -6.40
CA LEU A 351 8.95 7.25 -7.04
C LEU A 351 8.60 6.90 -8.50
N ASP A 352 7.38 7.21 -8.94
CA ASP A 352 6.98 7.12 -10.35
C ASP A 352 7.66 8.21 -11.18
N ASP A 353 7.62 8.12 -12.51
CA ASP A 353 8.03 9.22 -13.38
C ASP A 353 7.00 10.36 -13.34
N THR A 354 7.07 11.15 -12.29
CA THR A 354 6.13 12.25 -12.03
C THR A 354 6.31 13.44 -12.98
N HIS A 355 7.47 13.53 -13.64
CA HIS A 355 7.83 14.62 -14.54
C HIS A 355 7.67 14.27 -16.02
N GLY A 356 7.51 12.98 -16.35
CA GLY A 356 7.37 12.49 -17.73
C GLY A 356 8.70 12.44 -18.48
N ALA A 357 9.81 12.18 -17.77
CA ALA A 357 11.13 12.05 -18.37
C ALA A 357 11.24 10.85 -19.32
N CYS A 358 10.43 9.81 -19.09
CA CYS A 358 10.34 8.62 -19.93
C CYS A 358 9.11 8.63 -20.86
N GLY A 359 8.44 9.78 -21.02
CA GLY A 359 7.26 9.93 -21.89
C GLY A 359 6.09 10.59 -21.18
N HIS A 360 5.07 9.82 -20.75
CA HIS A 360 3.94 10.38 -20.01
C HIS A 360 4.20 10.40 -18.50
N LYS A 361 3.71 11.45 -17.83
CA LYS A 361 3.74 11.53 -16.37
C LYS A 361 2.97 10.36 -15.73
N TYR A 362 3.50 9.86 -14.63
CA TYR A 362 2.88 8.81 -13.82
C TYR A 362 2.55 7.51 -14.59
N PRO A 363 3.49 6.92 -15.35
CA PRO A 363 3.20 5.76 -16.17
C PRO A 363 2.76 4.55 -15.34
N LEU A 364 3.32 4.34 -14.15
CA LEU A 364 2.92 3.24 -13.27
C LEU A 364 1.53 3.50 -12.67
N MET A 365 1.29 4.70 -12.14
CA MET A 365 0.00 5.03 -11.55
C MET A 365 -1.12 5.03 -12.58
N ASN A 366 -0.86 5.52 -13.80
CA ASN A 366 -1.83 5.46 -14.90
C ASN A 366 -2.15 4.00 -15.28
N ALA A 367 -1.16 3.09 -15.28
CA ALA A 367 -1.43 1.68 -15.53
C ALA A 367 -2.38 1.06 -14.48
N VAL A 368 -2.25 1.45 -13.21
CA VAL A 368 -3.19 1.07 -12.14
C VAL A 368 -4.59 1.64 -12.39
N VAL A 369 -4.68 2.95 -12.67
CA VAL A 369 -5.96 3.64 -12.91
C VAL A 369 -6.69 3.05 -14.11
N ASP A 370 -5.98 2.86 -15.23
CA ASP A 370 -6.56 2.33 -16.46
C ASP A 370 -6.97 0.86 -16.31
N GLY A 371 -6.15 0.05 -15.63
CA GLY A 371 -6.48 -1.34 -15.31
C GLY A 371 -7.75 -1.47 -14.48
N ILE A 372 -7.97 -0.55 -13.52
CA ILE A 372 -9.20 -0.51 -12.71
C ILE A 372 -10.40 -0.09 -13.55
N LYS A 373 -10.26 0.93 -14.42
CA LYS A 373 -11.34 1.44 -15.27
C LYS A 373 -11.76 0.46 -16.37
N GLN A 374 -10.85 -0.33 -16.88
CA GLN A 374 -11.15 -1.37 -17.87
C GLN A 374 -11.97 -2.49 -17.21
N SER A 375 -13.28 -2.22 -16.97
CA SER A 375 -14.22 -3.25 -16.56
C SER A 375 -14.44 -4.21 -17.73
N GLY A 376 -13.97 -5.46 -17.53
CA GLY A 376 -14.50 -6.67 -18.19
C GLY A 376 -15.06 -6.55 -19.60
N SER A 377 -14.26 -6.22 -20.59
CA SER A 377 -14.49 -6.77 -21.92
C SER A 377 -14.07 -8.23 -21.86
N SER A 378 -15.00 -9.08 -21.40
CA SER A 378 -14.89 -10.52 -21.61
C SER A 378 -14.79 -10.74 -23.11
N VAL A 379 -13.60 -11.09 -23.55
CA VAL A 379 -13.42 -11.72 -24.85
C VAL A 379 -14.21 -13.05 -24.78
N VAL A 380 -15.44 -13.02 -25.28
CA VAL A 380 -16.12 -14.22 -25.74
C VAL A 380 -15.51 -14.54 -27.09
N GLY A 381 -14.63 -15.49 -27.12
CA GLY A 381 -14.06 -16.09 -28.32
C GLY A 381 -13.94 -17.57 -28.11
#